data_b3fac0649eefe1e15888678ca59f545d
#
_entry.id   b3fac0649eefe1e15888678ca59f545d
#
_cell.length_a   1.000
_cell.length_b   1.000
_cell.length_c   1.000
_cell.angle_alpha   90.00
_cell.angle_beta   90.00
_cell.angle_gamma   90.00
#
_symmetry.space_group_name_H-M   'P 1'
#
loop_
_entity.id
_entity.type
_entity.pdbx_description
1 polymer ?
#
loop_
_entity_poly.entity_id
_entity_poly.type
_entity_poly.pdbx_seq_one_letter_code
_entity_poly.pdbx_strand_id
1 'polypeptide(L)'
;NKQYGVYYTPREIVHYMCQQSLINYLHTETSTVIPAEAGIQLPTKEDIETLIHLGEQVSENEEIALIKEQKILEGKQKSSDYKLKLPESIRKNASLIDQKLADIAVCDPAVGSGAFPVGMMSEIVKARTVLTKFIKDESRTTYDFKRQCIEKSLYGVDIDPGAVEIAKLRLWLSLVVDEDDIKNIKPLPNLDYKIVCGNSLLGVEKNLFNNHLFSKLEKIKPLYF
;
A
#
# COMPACT_ATOMS: atom_id res chain seq x y z
N ASN A 1 -19.11 -13.50 15.36
CA ASN A 1 -19.70 -14.83 15.21
C ASN A 1 -19.17 -15.72 16.33
N LYS A 2 -20.02 -16.07 17.33
CA LYS A 2 -19.62 -16.84 18.52
C LYS A 2 -19.07 -18.24 18.19
N GLN A 3 -19.38 -18.76 17.01
CA GLN A 3 -19.01 -20.10 16.58
C GLN A 3 -17.50 -20.26 16.29
N TYR A 4 -16.84 -19.17 15.87
CA TYR A 4 -15.41 -19.18 15.52
C TYR A 4 -14.54 -18.31 16.45
N GLY A 5 -15.10 -17.74 17.53
CA GLY A 5 -14.35 -16.87 18.45
C GLY A 5 -13.79 -15.60 17.80
N VAL A 6 -14.50 -15.05 16.83
CA VAL A 6 -14.04 -13.92 16.03
C VAL A 6 -14.13 -12.62 16.81
N TYR A 7 -12.99 -11.94 16.93
CA TYR A 7 -12.88 -10.56 17.41
C TYR A 7 -12.41 -9.67 16.28
N TYR A 8 -13.16 -8.61 16.00
CA TYR A 8 -12.73 -7.62 15.00
C TYR A 8 -11.78 -6.62 15.62
N THR A 9 -10.63 -6.44 14.99
CA THR A 9 -9.62 -5.47 15.44
C THR A 9 -10.15 -4.05 15.24
N PRO A 10 -10.10 -3.18 16.27
CA PRO A 10 -10.48 -1.78 16.15
C PRO A 10 -9.70 -1.06 15.05
N ARG A 11 -10.34 -0.07 14.42
CA ARG A 11 -9.78 0.65 13.27
C ARG A 11 -8.44 1.30 13.57
N GLU A 12 -8.30 1.89 14.76
CA GLU A 12 -7.07 2.57 15.20
C GLU A 12 -5.90 1.61 15.30
N ILE A 13 -6.15 0.37 15.78
CA ILE A 13 -5.13 -0.67 15.89
C ILE A 13 -4.74 -1.16 14.49
N VAL A 14 -5.72 -1.36 13.60
CA VAL A 14 -5.44 -1.75 12.20
C VAL A 14 -4.57 -0.68 11.53
N HIS A 15 -4.92 0.59 11.67
CA HIS A 15 -4.18 1.72 11.12
C HIS A 15 -2.72 1.73 11.61
N TYR A 16 -2.52 1.62 12.93
CA TYR A 16 -1.19 1.52 13.52
C TYR A 16 -0.38 0.33 12.98
N MET A 17 -1.00 -0.85 12.91
CA MET A 17 -0.35 -2.05 12.38
C MET A 17 0.08 -1.87 10.92
N CYS A 18 -0.78 -1.30 10.08
CA CYS A 18 -0.48 -1.03 8.68
C CYS A 18 0.70 -0.07 8.54
N GLN A 19 0.68 1.04 9.28
CA GLN A 19 1.77 2.02 9.24
C GLN A 19 3.09 1.43 9.70
N GLN A 20 3.13 0.73 10.83
CA GLN A 20 4.34 0.10 11.35
C GLN A 20 4.89 -0.99 10.40
N SER A 21 4.01 -1.75 9.76
CA SER A 21 4.41 -2.75 8.77
C SER A 21 5.07 -2.10 7.56
N LEU A 22 4.50 -1.01 7.03
CA LEU A 22 5.06 -0.27 5.89
C LEU A 22 6.39 0.39 6.23
N ILE A 23 6.51 1.01 7.41
CA ILE A 23 7.75 1.65 7.86
C ILE A 23 8.87 0.62 7.92
N ASN A 24 8.64 -0.52 8.57
CA ASN A 24 9.66 -1.55 8.69
C ASN A 24 10.00 -2.20 7.34
N TYR A 25 9.01 -2.45 6.49
CA TYR A 25 9.22 -2.97 5.14
C TYR A 25 10.08 -2.02 4.30
N LEU A 26 9.67 -0.76 4.20
CA LEU A 26 10.41 0.23 3.41
C LEU A 26 11.83 0.45 3.93
N HIS A 27 12.01 0.51 5.25
CA HIS A 27 13.34 0.65 5.83
C HIS A 27 14.23 -0.53 5.46
N THR A 28 13.73 -1.77 5.54
CA THR A 28 14.49 -2.96 5.15
C THR A 28 14.82 -2.95 3.66
N GLU A 29 13.82 -2.71 2.81
CA GLU A 29 13.96 -2.75 1.36
C GLU A 29 14.84 -1.63 0.79
N THR A 30 14.81 -0.44 1.39
CA THR A 30 15.68 0.67 0.96
C THR A 30 17.09 0.54 1.49
N SER A 31 17.31 -0.04 2.67
CA SER A 31 18.65 -0.25 3.23
C SER A 31 19.51 -1.26 2.45
N THR A 32 18.88 -2.14 1.66
CA THR A 32 19.60 -3.15 0.85
C THR A 32 20.02 -2.63 -0.52
N VAL A 33 19.57 -1.43 -0.91
CA VAL A 33 19.87 -0.86 -2.23
C VAL A 33 21.18 -0.11 -2.18
N ILE A 34 22.06 -0.39 -3.17
CA ILE A 34 23.26 0.42 -3.41
C ILE A 34 22.81 1.66 -4.18
N PRO A 35 23.07 2.89 -3.69
CA PRO A 35 22.71 4.10 -4.42
C PRO A 35 23.30 4.11 -5.83
N ALA A 36 22.47 4.36 -6.85
CA ALA A 36 22.90 4.39 -8.25
C ALA A 36 23.84 5.58 -8.55
N GLU A 37 23.76 6.64 -7.75
CA GLU A 37 24.59 7.83 -7.86
C GLU A 37 25.35 8.08 -6.55
N ALA A 38 26.63 8.40 -6.66
CA ALA A 38 27.45 8.75 -5.51
C ALA A 38 26.94 10.04 -4.86
N GLY A 39 26.58 9.98 -3.57
CA GLY A 39 26.10 11.13 -2.80
C GLY A 39 24.59 11.18 -2.56
N ILE A 40 23.79 10.24 -3.08
CA ILE A 40 22.38 10.13 -2.69
C ILE A 40 22.29 9.41 -1.34
N GLN A 41 21.81 10.13 -0.33
CA GLN A 41 21.54 9.55 0.98
C GLN A 41 20.27 8.69 0.91
N LEU A 42 20.35 7.43 1.34
CA LEU A 42 19.19 6.56 1.50
C LEU A 42 18.30 7.06 2.65
N PRO A 43 16.97 6.82 2.56
CA PRO A 43 16.04 7.19 3.61
C PRO A 43 16.34 6.49 4.93
N THR A 44 16.40 7.25 6.02
CA THR A 44 16.43 6.69 7.37
C THR A 44 15.05 6.19 7.79
N LYS A 45 14.98 5.46 8.90
CA LYS A 45 13.68 5.02 9.43
C LYS A 45 12.80 6.21 9.81
N GLU A 46 13.38 7.26 10.40
CA GLU A 46 12.71 8.50 10.78
C GLU A 46 12.16 9.26 9.56
N ASP A 47 12.91 9.24 8.44
CA ASP A 47 12.44 9.83 7.19
C ASP A 47 11.22 9.10 6.64
N ILE A 48 11.24 7.76 6.70
CA ILE A 48 10.11 6.91 6.27
C ILE A 48 8.92 7.09 7.22
N GLU A 49 9.14 7.19 8.53
CA GLU A 49 8.09 7.51 9.50
C GLU A 49 7.43 8.86 9.17
N THR A 50 8.23 9.85 8.82
CA THR A 50 7.71 11.17 8.39
C THR A 50 6.84 11.05 7.13
N LEU A 51 7.24 10.25 6.14
CA LEU A 51 6.43 9.99 4.94
C LEU A 51 5.09 9.33 5.29
N ILE A 52 5.12 8.27 6.10
CA ILE A 52 3.93 7.45 6.39
C ILE A 52 2.96 8.17 7.33
N HIS A 53 3.45 8.84 8.38
CA HIS A 53 2.59 9.48 9.37
C HIS A 53 2.14 10.89 8.99
N LEU A 54 2.99 11.65 8.33
CA LEU A 54 2.79 13.08 8.08
C LEU A 54 2.77 13.44 6.59
N GLY A 55 2.99 12.47 5.69
CA GLY A 55 3.21 12.74 4.26
C GLY A 55 2.09 13.55 3.61
N GLU A 56 0.82 13.21 3.85
CA GLU A 56 -0.32 13.96 3.31
C GLU A 56 -0.32 15.40 3.81
N GLN A 57 -0.21 15.59 5.12
CA GLN A 57 -0.23 16.91 5.75
C GLN A 57 0.95 17.79 5.32
N VAL A 58 2.15 17.20 5.25
CA VAL A 58 3.36 17.89 4.80
C VAL A 58 3.23 18.26 3.32
N SER A 59 2.69 17.38 2.52
CA SER A 59 2.47 17.59 1.07
C SER A 59 1.49 18.72 0.80
N GLU A 60 0.38 18.80 1.53
CA GLU A 60 -0.57 19.91 1.45
C GLU A 60 0.07 21.23 1.90
N ASN A 61 0.84 21.22 2.98
CA ASN A 61 1.55 22.38 3.48
C ASN A 61 2.62 22.89 2.49
N GLU A 62 3.33 21.98 1.80
CA GLU A 62 4.30 22.36 0.75
C GLU A 62 3.61 23.05 -0.43
N GLU A 63 2.44 22.57 -0.85
CA GLU A 63 1.68 23.18 -1.92
C GLU A 63 1.20 24.59 -1.57
N ILE A 64 0.70 24.77 -0.32
CA ILE A 64 0.33 26.07 0.21
C ILE A 64 1.56 26.99 0.29
N ALA A 65 2.73 26.46 0.69
CA ALA A 65 3.97 27.21 0.77
C ALA A 65 4.44 27.69 -0.60
N LEU A 66 4.39 26.86 -1.62
CA LEU A 66 4.73 27.22 -3.02
C LEU A 66 3.83 28.33 -3.55
N ILE A 67 2.51 28.25 -3.32
CA ILE A 67 1.56 29.30 -3.70
C ILE A 67 1.86 30.62 -2.97
N LYS A 68 2.26 30.55 -1.68
CA LYS A 68 2.63 31.74 -0.91
C LYS A 68 3.96 32.32 -1.37
N GLU A 69 4.97 31.50 -1.66
CA GLU A 69 6.26 31.97 -2.21
C GLU A 69 6.05 32.71 -3.53
N GLN A 70 5.16 32.21 -4.40
CA GLN A 70 4.81 32.86 -5.64
C GLN A 70 4.15 34.22 -5.40
N LYS A 71 3.25 34.35 -4.40
CA LYS A 71 2.63 35.62 -4.01
C LYS A 71 3.61 36.59 -3.36
N ILE A 72 4.65 36.09 -2.69
CA ILE A 72 5.73 36.90 -2.10
C ILE A 72 6.60 37.50 -3.22
N LEU A 73 6.98 36.69 -4.21
CA LEU A 73 7.72 37.14 -5.39
C LEU A 73 6.94 38.21 -6.17
N GLU A 74 5.61 38.14 -6.16
CA GLU A 74 4.72 39.17 -6.73
C GLU A 74 4.55 40.39 -5.82
N GLY A 75 5.22 40.47 -4.67
CA GLY A 75 5.16 41.60 -3.73
C GLY A 75 3.88 41.72 -2.90
N LYS A 76 3.04 40.65 -2.91
CA LYS A 76 1.71 40.67 -2.27
C LYS A 76 1.65 40.15 -0.84
N GLN A 77 2.72 39.52 -0.32
CA GLN A 77 2.75 38.95 1.05
C GLN A 77 4.16 38.92 1.64
N LYS A 78 4.25 38.98 3.00
CA LYS A 78 5.52 38.84 3.75
C LYS A 78 5.81 37.34 3.96
N SER A 79 7.11 36.96 3.96
CA SER A 79 7.56 35.58 4.14
C SER A 79 7.07 34.96 5.45
N SER A 80 6.58 33.74 5.39
CA SER A 80 6.39 32.91 6.59
C SER A 80 7.22 31.64 6.41
N ASP A 81 8.07 31.34 7.40
CA ASP A 81 8.86 30.11 7.44
C ASP A 81 7.94 28.89 7.60
N TYR A 82 7.70 28.17 6.53
CA TYR A 82 7.13 26.82 6.60
C TYR A 82 8.26 25.80 6.78
N LYS A 83 8.36 25.25 8.00
CA LYS A 83 9.46 24.37 8.40
C LYS A 83 9.23 22.88 8.12
N LEU A 84 8.01 22.46 7.77
CA LEU A 84 7.73 21.03 7.52
C LEU A 84 7.79 20.72 6.03
N LYS A 85 8.95 20.26 5.58
CA LYS A 85 9.14 19.68 4.24
C LYS A 85 9.43 18.20 4.38
N LEU A 86 9.01 17.40 3.40
CA LEU A 86 9.46 16.01 3.35
C LEU A 86 10.98 15.95 3.29
N PRO A 87 11.63 15.01 3.99
CA PRO A 87 13.08 14.85 3.96
C PRO A 87 13.60 14.74 2.53
N GLU A 88 14.76 15.31 2.28
CA GLU A 88 15.39 15.32 0.96
C GLU A 88 15.70 13.89 0.48
N SER A 89 16.05 12.99 1.41
CA SER A 89 16.24 11.57 1.18
C SER A 89 14.99 10.91 0.57
N ILE A 90 13.79 11.24 1.07
CA ILE A 90 12.50 10.76 0.53
C ILE A 90 12.27 11.32 -0.88
N ARG A 91 12.47 12.62 -1.08
CA ARG A 91 12.23 13.27 -2.38
C ARG A 91 13.14 12.73 -3.47
N LYS A 92 14.44 12.58 -3.19
CA LYS A 92 15.43 12.06 -4.15
C LYS A 92 15.22 10.58 -4.46
N ASN A 93 14.69 9.81 -3.51
CA ASN A 93 14.39 8.39 -3.68
C ASN A 93 12.91 8.10 -3.95
N ALA A 94 12.11 9.09 -4.33
CA ALA A 94 10.66 8.94 -4.51
C ALA A 94 10.29 7.79 -5.46
N SER A 95 10.96 7.66 -6.59
CA SER A 95 10.73 6.58 -7.56
C SER A 95 11.07 5.20 -7.00
N LEU A 96 12.16 5.09 -6.26
CA LEU A 96 12.57 3.83 -5.61
C LEU A 96 11.54 3.40 -4.56
N ILE A 97 11.15 4.32 -3.68
CA ILE A 97 10.17 4.05 -2.61
C ILE A 97 8.83 3.67 -3.22
N ASP A 98 8.39 4.39 -4.26
CA ASP A 98 7.14 4.08 -4.97
C ASP A 98 7.17 2.70 -5.61
N GLN A 99 8.28 2.32 -6.24
CA GLN A 99 8.43 0.98 -6.81
C GLN A 99 8.33 -0.10 -5.72
N LYS A 100 9.00 0.10 -4.58
CA LYS A 100 8.89 -0.83 -3.45
C LYS A 100 7.46 -0.95 -2.93
N LEU A 101 6.71 0.15 -2.85
CA LEU A 101 5.29 0.15 -2.50
C LEU A 101 4.41 -0.52 -3.57
N ALA A 102 4.78 -0.42 -4.85
CA ALA A 102 4.08 -1.07 -5.94
C ALA A 102 4.27 -2.59 -5.96
N ASP A 103 5.44 -3.06 -5.53
CA ASP A 103 5.85 -4.46 -5.57
C ASP A 103 5.62 -5.20 -4.24
N ILE A 104 5.13 -4.50 -3.21
CA ILE A 104 4.87 -5.12 -1.90
C ILE A 104 3.83 -6.22 -2.00
N ALA A 105 4.11 -7.36 -1.35
CA ALA A 105 3.15 -8.43 -1.14
C ALA A 105 2.78 -8.53 0.35
N VAL A 106 1.49 -8.42 0.64
CA VAL A 106 0.93 -8.45 1.99
C VAL A 106 -0.04 -9.61 2.10
N CYS A 107 0.18 -10.49 3.07
CA CYS A 107 -0.72 -11.60 3.33
C CYS A 107 -1.26 -11.52 4.77
N ASP A 108 -2.58 -11.53 4.89
CA ASP A 108 -3.27 -11.64 6.18
C ASP A 108 -3.78 -13.08 6.36
N PRO A 109 -3.20 -13.86 7.28
CA PRO A 109 -3.57 -15.25 7.48
C PRO A 109 -4.90 -15.45 8.24
N ALA A 110 -5.52 -14.37 8.71
CA ALA A 110 -6.81 -14.37 9.42
C ALA A 110 -7.60 -13.11 9.02
N VAL A 111 -7.85 -12.99 7.71
CA VAL A 111 -8.30 -11.75 7.06
C VAL A 111 -9.65 -11.23 7.56
N GLY A 112 -10.48 -12.09 8.14
CA GLY A 112 -11.81 -11.72 8.59
C GLY A 112 -12.61 -11.03 7.50
N SER A 113 -13.24 -9.90 7.85
CA SER A 113 -13.96 -9.07 6.89
C SER A 113 -13.08 -8.10 6.10
N GLY A 114 -11.76 -8.27 6.09
CA GLY A 114 -10.84 -7.48 5.26
C GLY A 114 -10.42 -6.13 5.85
N ALA A 115 -10.46 -5.95 7.17
CA ALA A 115 -10.09 -4.67 7.79
C ALA A 115 -8.61 -4.33 7.56
N PHE A 116 -7.71 -5.29 7.78
CA PHE A 116 -6.27 -5.10 7.59
C PHE A 116 -5.88 -4.86 6.12
N PRO A 117 -6.28 -5.71 5.13
CA PRO A 117 -5.92 -5.45 3.74
C PRO A 117 -6.49 -4.12 3.19
N VAL A 118 -7.70 -3.72 3.59
CA VAL A 118 -8.24 -2.41 3.21
C VAL A 118 -7.45 -1.27 3.85
N GLY A 119 -7.08 -1.40 5.14
CA GLY A 119 -6.22 -0.45 5.83
C GLY A 119 -4.84 -0.34 5.18
N MET A 120 -4.22 -1.48 4.85
CA MET A 120 -2.92 -1.53 4.19
C MET A 120 -2.96 -0.87 2.81
N MET A 121 -3.99 -1.17 2.00
CA MET A 121 -4.19 -0.50 0.72
C MET A 121 -4.31 1.02 0.89
N SER A 122 -5.07 1.49 1.87
CA SER A 122 -5.21 2.92 2.14
C SER A 122 -3.87 3.58 2.43
N GLU A 123 -3.04 3.00 3.29
CA GLU A 123 -1.73 3.55 3.64
C GLU A 123 -0.74 3.51 2.45
N ILE A 124 -0.73 2.43 1.67
CA ILE A 124 0.09 2.33 0.44
C ILE A 124 -0.31 3.43 -0.55
N VAL A 125 -1.61 3.59 -0.79
CA VAL A 125 -2.13 4.57 -1.75
C VAL A 125 -1.81 5.99 -1.30
N LYS A 126 -1.98 6.32 -0.03
CA LYS A 126 -1.61 7.63 0.54
C LYS A 126 -0.14 7.93 0.31
N ALA A 127 0.76 7.02 0.67
CA ALA A 127 2.19 7.21 0.48
C ALA A 127 2.55 7.41 -1.00
N ARG A 128 1.99 6.60 -1.91
CA ARG A 128 2.22 6.71 -3.35
C ARG A 128 1.68 8.02 -3.93
N THR A 129 0.52 8.50 -3.46
CA THR A 129 -0.05 9.79 -3.86
C THR A 129 0.87 10.94 -3.48
N VAL A 130 1.42 10.92 -2.27
CA VAL A 130 2.41 11.92 -1.82
C VAL A 130 3.66 11.89 -2.70
N LEU A 131 4.20 10.69 -2.99
CA LEU A 131 5.40 10.52 -3.81
C LEU A 131 5.20 10.97 -5.27
N THR A 132 3.97 10.92 -5.79
CA THR A 132 3.64 11.34 -7.16
C THR A 132 4.07 12.78 -7.44
N LYS A 133 4.04 13.67 -6.46
CA LYS A 133 4.49 15.06 -6.61
C LYS A 133 5.99 15.21 -6.95
N PHE A 134 6.80 14.19 -6.62
CA PHE A 134 8.23 14.16 -6.89
C PHE A 134 8.61 13.27 -8.09
N ILE A 135 7.62 12.52 -8.61
CA ILE A 135 7.77 11.67 -9.79
C ILE A 135 7.11 12.39 -10.96
N LYS A 136 7.86 12.66 -12.02
CA LYS A 136 7.36 13.37 -13.22
C LYS A 136 6.46 12.46 -14.08
N ASP A 137 5.31 12.08 -13.54
CA ASP A 137 4.32 11.26 -14.23
C ASP A 137 2.91 11.70 -13.82
N GLU A 138 2.26 12.49 -14.69
CA GLU A 138 0.92 13.05 -14.47
C GLU A 138 -0.21 12.03 -14.69
N SER A 139 0.08 10.85 -15.23
CA SER A 139 -0.93 9.83 -15.54
C SER A 139 -1.34 9.00 -14.30
N ARG A 140 -0.71 9.20 -13.16
CA ARG A 140 -0.85 8.39 -11.95
C ARG A 140 -2.10 8.77 -11.15
N THR A 141 -3.03 7.86 -11.01
CA THR A 141 -4.28 8.10 -10.28
C THR A 141 -4.39 7.25 -9.02
N THR A 142 -5.15 7.74 -8.05
CA THR A 142 -5.52 6.97 -6.83
C THR A 142 -6.23 5.67 -7.18
N TYR A 143 -7.10 5.70 -8.20
CA TYR A 143 -7.80 4.52 -8.71
C TYR A 143 -6.81 3.44 -9.20
N ASP A 144 -5.82 3.82 -10.01
CA ASP A 144 -4.83 2.87 -10.53
C ASP A 144 -3.96 2.29 -9.41
N PHE A 145 -3.60 3.09 -8.39
CA PHE A 145 -2.88 2.59 -7.21
C PHE A 145 -3.70 1.59 -6.42
N LYS A 146 -4.98 1.87 -6.15
CA LYS A 146 -5.89 0.94 -5.47
C LYS A 146 -6.04 -0.35 -6.26
N ARG A 147 -6.28 -0.23 -7.57
CA ARG A 147 -6.42 -1.37 -8.46
C ARG A 147 -5.16 -2.23 -8.45
N GLN A 148 -3.99 -1.64 -8.56
CA GLN A 148 -2.72 -2.36 -8.52
C GLN A 148 -2.53 -3.09 -7.17
N CYS A 149 -2.86 -2.45 -6.03
CA CYS A 149 -2.80 -3.09 -4.73
C CYS A 149 -3.70 -4.33 -4.67
N ILE A 150 -4.94 -4.23 -5.15
CA ILE A 150 -5.89 -5.34 -5.16
C ILE A 150 -5.41 -6.47 -6.08
N GLU A 151 -4.90 -6.13 -7.28
CA GLU A 151 -4.47 -7.10 -8.27
C GLU A 151 -3.14 -7.78 -7.92
N LYS A 152 -2.21 -7.10 -7.23
CA LYS A 152 -0.84 -7.61 -7.08
C LYS A 152 -0.40 -7.79 -5.63
N SER A 153 -0.85 -6.92 -4.72
CA SER A 153 -0.24 -6.80 -3.40
C SER A 153 -0.97 -7.55 -2.30
N LEU A 154 -2.30 -7.64 -2.35
CA LEU A 154 -3.10 -8.08 -1.22
C LEU A 154 -3.53 -9.53 -1.32
N TYR A 155 -3.25 -10.29 -0.27
CA TYR A 155 -3.62 -11.69 -0.09
C TYR A 155 -4.24 -11.90 1.29
N GLY A 156 -5.20 -12.80 1.40
CA GLY A 156 -5.82 -13.11 2.68
C GLY A 156 -6.42 -14.50 2.74
N VAL A 157 -6.43 -15.06 3.92
CA VAL A 157 -7.06 -16.35 4.21
C VAL A 157 -7.96 -16.21 5.42
N ASP A 158 -9.13 -16.81 5.40
CA ASP A 158 -9.97 -16.95 6.60
C ASP A 158 -10.71 -18.27 6.59
N ILE A 159 -11.03 -18.77 7.78
CA ILE A 159 -11.79 -20.01 7.94
C ILE A 159 -13.29 -19.81 7.69
N ASP A 160 -13.79 -18.58 7.86
CA ASP A 160 -15.20 -18.22 7.66
C ASP A 160 -15.43 -17.77 6.21
N PRO A 161 -16.14 -18.58 5.39
CA PRO A 161 -16.43 -18.21 4.00
C PRO A 161 -17.24 -16.92 3.90
N GLY A 162 -18.10 -16.62 4.87
CA GLY A 162 -18.88 -15.39 4.88
C GLY A 162 -17.99 -14.15 5.09
N ALA A 163 -16.99 -14.25 5.96
CA ALA A 163 -16.01 -13.19 6.14
C ALA A 163 -15.18 -12.94 4.87
N VAL A 164 -14.75 -14.00 4.18
CA VAL A 164 -14.03 -13.93 2.90
C VAL A 164 -14.83 -13.15 1.84
N GLU A 165 -16.13 -13.46 1.68
CA GLU A 165 -16.97 -12.74 0.72
C GLU A 165 -17.15 -11.26 1.09
N ILE A 166 -17.27 -10.95 2.38
CA ILE A 166 -17.32 -9.55 2.85
C ILE A 166 -15.99 -8.85 2.57
N ALA A 167 -14.85 -9.51 2.77
CA ALA A 167 -13.53 -8.95 2.50
C ALA A 167 -13.36 -8.61 1.00
N LYS A 168 -13.74 -9.53 0.11
CA LYS A 168 -13.75 -9.29 -1.35
C LYS A 168 -14.64 -8.09 -1.72
N LEU A 169 -15.86 -8.07 -1.19
CA LEU A 169 -16.81 -6.98 -1.44
C LEU A 169 -16.25 -5.62 -0.97
N ARG A 170 -15.63 -5.56 0.20
CA ARG A 170 -15.03 -4.32 0.70
C ARG A 170 -13.87 -3.82 -0.16
N LEU A 171 -13.03 -4.71 -0.68
CA LEU A 171 -11.96 -4.34 -1.60
C LEU A 171 -12.54 -3.78 -2.91
N TRP A 172 -13.55 -4.41 -3.48
CA TRP A 172 -14.21 -3.91 -4.69
C TRP A 172 -14.92 -2.57 -4.46
N LEU A 173 -15.64 -2.43 -3.35
CA LEU A 173 -16.31 -1.16 -3.02
C LEU A 173 -15.30 -0.03 -2.83
N SER A 174 -14.15 -0.30 -2.20
CA SER A 174 -13.10 0.72 -2.01
C SER A 174 -12.50 1.20 -3.33
N LEU A 175 -12.55 0.37 -4.39
CA LEU A 175 -12.10 0.74 -5.73
C LEU A 175 -13.13 1.64 -6.44
N VAL A 176 -14.41 1.34 -6.28
CA VAL A 176 -15.49 2.02 -7.03
C VAL A 176 -15.85 3.38 -6.44
N VAL A 177 -15.73 3.54 -5.12
CA VAL A 177 -16.18 4.76 -4.41
C VAL A 177 -15.43 6.03 -4.86
N ASP A 178 -14.20 5.89 -5.34
CA ASP A 178 -13.36 7.03 -5.73
C ASP A 178 -13.45 7.38 -7.22
N GLU A 179 -14.26 6.67 -7.99
CA GLU A 179 -14.42 6.94 -9.42
C GLU A 179 -15.73 7.70 -9.66
N ASP A 180 -15.62 8.95 -10.06
CA ASP A 180 -16.76 9.84 -10.30
C ASP A 180 -17.49 9.49 -11.62
N ASP A 181 -16.78 8.91 -12.60
CA ASP A 181 -17.38 8.53 -13.88
C ASP A 181 -17.46 7.00 -14.02
N ILE A 182 -18.70 6.50 -13.97
CA ILE A 182 -19.01 5.06 -14.11
C ILE A 182 -18.41 4.47 -15.40
N LYS A 183 -18.22 5.26 -16.45
CA LYS A 183 -17.66 4.82 -17.74
C LYS A 183 -16.17 4.48 -17.64
N ASN A 184 -15.47 5.00 -16.66
CA ASN A 184 -14.04 4.77 -16.44
C ASN A 184 -13.78 3.54 -15.56
N ILE A 185 -14.82 2.98 -14.93
CA ILE A 185 -14.68 1.79 -14.09
C ILE A 185 -14.31 0.59 -14.97
N LYS A 186 -13.07 0.13 -14.81
CA LYS A 186 -12.58 -1.10 -15.44
C LYS A 186 -13.26 -2.32 -14.78
N PRO A 187 -13.34 -3.48 -15.46
CA PRO A 187 -13.82 -4.71 -14.84
C PRO A 187 -13.13 -4.99 -13.49
N LEU A 188 -13.91 -5.44 -12.50
CA LEU A 188 -13.37 -5.70 -11.16
C LEU A 188 -12.29 -6.79 -11.19
N PRO A 189 -11.22 -6.65 -10.41
CA PRO A 189 -10.18 -7.66 -10.31
C PRO A 189 -10.73 -8.99 -9.80
N ASN A 190 -10.20 -10.11 -10.31
CA ASN A 190 -10.52 -11.42 -9.77
C ASN A 190 -9.79 -11.62 -8.43
N LEU A 191 -10.55 -11.85 -7.37
CA LEU A 191 -10.06 -12.07 -6.01
C LEU A 191 -10.11 -13.53 -5.54
N ASP A 192 -10.55 -14.47 -6.38
CA ASP A 192 -10.78 -15.86 -5.96
C ASP A 192 -9.52 -16.59 -5.51
N TYR A 193 -8.35 -16.19 -6.03
CA TYR A 193 -7.05 -16.73 -5.63
C TYR A 193 -6.27 -15.82 -4.67
N LYS A 194 -6.84 -14.68 -4.30
CA LYS A 194 -6.19 -13.70 -3.45
C LYS A 194 -6.78 -13.69 -2.04
N ILE A 195 -8.10 -13.71 -1.95
CA ILE A 195 -8.81 -13.79 -0.67
C ILE A 195 -9.56 -15.12 -0.69
N VAL A 196 -9.05 -16.07 0.07
CA VAL A 196 -9.50 -17.47 -0.01
C VAL A 196 -10.02 -17.98 1.32
N CYS A 197 -10.99 -18.91 1.25
CA CYS A 197 -11.45 -19.64 2.43
C CYS A 197 -10.54 -20.84 2.68
N GLY A 198 -10.00 -20.91 3.91
CA GLY A 198 -9.13 -22.01 4.29
C GLY A 198 -8.62 -21.88 5.73
N ASN A 199 -7.96 -22.90 6.19
CA ASN A 199 -7.27 -22.89 7.49
C ASN A 199 -5.78 -22.60 7.27
N SER A 200 -5.34 -21.39 7.59
CA SER A 200 -3.96 -20.93 7.41
C SER A 200 -2.93 -21.65 8.29
N LEU A 201 -3.39 -22.35 9.35
CA LEU A 201 -2.53 -23.13 10.24
C LEU A 201 -2.28 -24.56 9.73
N LEU A 202 -3.09 -25.04 8.79
CA LEU A 202 -2.91 -26.35 8.18
C LEU A 202 -1.93 -26.25 7.01
N GLY A 203 -0.70 -26.68 7.24
CA GLY A 203 0.29 -26.86 6.20
C GLY A 203 0.06 -28.18 5.41
N VAL A 204 0.47 -28.21 4.16
CA VAL A 204 0.59 -29.44 3.40
C VAL A 204 2.03 -29.93 3.51
N GLU A 205 2.24 -31.08 4.14
CA GLU A 205 3.57 -31.69 4.20
C GLU A 205 4.05 -32.06 2.80
N LYS A 206 5.25 -31.60 2.42
CA LYS A 206 5.91 -32.06 1.19
C LYS A 206 6.37 -33.50 1.40
N ASN A 207 5.65 -34.44 0.78
CA ASN A 207 6.03 -35.85 0.76
C ASN A 207 6.25 -36.32 -0.68
N LEU A 208 6.82 -37.52 -0.82
CA LEU A 208 7.12 -38.11 -2.14
C LEU A 208 5.91 -38.21 -3.08
N PHE A 209 4.71 -38.33 -2.54
CA PHE A 209 3.48 -38.50 -3.33
C PHE A 209 2.93 -37.15 -3.84
N ASN A 210 3.21 -36.02 -3.21
CA ASN A 210 2.68 -34.72 -3.59
C ASN A 210 3.72 -33.74 -4.17
N ASN A 211 5.01 -34.11 -4.20
CA ASN A 211 6.07 -33.31 -4.84
C ASN A 211 5.75 -32.95 -6.31
N HIS A 212 5.09 -33.85 -7.04
CA HIS A 212 4.66 -33.60 -8.42
C HIS A 212 3.57 -32.51 -8.49
N LEU A 213 2.66 -32.46 -7.50
CA LEU A 213 1.63 -31.43 -7.41
C LEU A 213 2.25 -30.05 -7.12
N PHE A 214 3.21 -29.97 -6.19
CA PHE A 214 3.94 -28.75 -5.89
C PHE A 214 4.73 -28.24 -7.11
N SER A 215 5.40 -29.13 -7.83
CA SER A 215 6.10 -28.79 -9.08
C SER A 215 5.15 -28.27 -10.17
N LYS A 216 3.93 -28.81 -10.29
CA LYS A 216 2.90 -28.28 -11.18
C LYS A 216 2.40 -26.92 -10.74
N LEU A 217 2.12 -26.73 -9.44
CA LEU A 217 1.68 -25.46 -8.88
C LEU A 217 2.71 -24.35 -9.11
N GLU A 218 3.98 -24.62 -8.92
CA GLU A 218 5.06 -23.65 -9.21
C GLU A 218 5.12 -23.25 -10.68
N LYS A 219 4.83 -24.15 -11.60
CA LYS A 219 4.79 -23.84 -13.05
C LYS A 219 3.54 -23.06 -13.47
N ILE A 220 2.43 -23.29 -12.79
CA ILE A 220 1.15 -22.65 -13.10
C ILE A 220 1.04 -21.27 -12.41
N LYS A 221 1.67 -21.11 -11.25
CA LYS A 221 1.66 -19.88 -10.46
C LYS A 221 1.93 -18.60 -11.28
N PRO A 222 2.93 -18.53 -12.17
CA PRO A 222 3.16 -17.34 -13.00
C PRO A 222 2.05 -17.01 -14.01
N LEU A 223 1.13 -17.93 -14.26
CA LEU A 223 0.00 -17.73 -15.18
C LEU A 223 -1.22 -17.08 -14.49
N TYR A 224 -1.25 -17.09 -13.16
CA TYR A 224 -2.37 -16.58 -12.34
C TYR A 224 -1.99 -15.41 -11.41
N PHE A 225 -0.70 -15.09 -11.32
CA PHE A 225 -0.12 -14.01 -10.49
C PHE A 225 0.84 -13.13 -11.35
#